data_4b067028e7c6f120003711b55fe22fd0
#
_entry.id   4b067028e7c6f120003711b55fe22fd0
#
_cell.length_a   1.000
_cell.length_b   1.000
_cell.length_c   1.000
_cell.angle_alpha   90.00
_cell.angle_beta   90.00
_cell.angle_gamma   90.00
#
_symmetry.space_group_name_H-M   'P 1'
#
loop_
_entity.id
_entity.type
_entity.pdbx_description
1 polymer ?
#
loop_
_entity_poly.entity_id
_entity_poly.type
_entity_poly.pdbx_seq_one_letter_code
_entity_poly.pdbx_strand_id
1 'polypeptide(L)'
;MMNYYNNNPALKFQLSHPLMQKIVTLKEQNFADKDKYDYASRDFEDAIDNYEKVLEIIGEICADVIAPNAESVDHDGPLVLNNRVIYARGTQENHDALAQAGLYGMALPRQYGGLNFSMIPYVMGGEMISRADAGFANIWGLQDCAETIAEFADEDIKAEFLPRVCQGQTCSMDLTEPDAGSDLQAVQLKATFNEKDGLWYLNGVKRFITNGDAQIKLVLARSEEGTNDGRGLSYFVADNKHDHTVKVRRIENKLGIKGSPTCELVFTNTPAKLVGSRRLGLIKYVMSLMNGARLGVGAQSVGVSQAAFEEAIAYARDRRQFGKAIIEFPAVYEMLSMMKAKLDASRALLYETTRFVDVYKAYEGIEATRKLTSEEKADYKDFQRLADAFTPMLKMFSSEYANQNAYDSIQVHGGSGFMKDYACERIYRDARILTIYEGTSQLQVVAAIRHVTTSSYLKQIRHYEAQHINPEFDSLRKRLISMTTLYENTVTRVTETKNQEYLDFQARRLVEMAGHIIMSYLLILDATRDKDDMFRKSAEIYLNFAEVEVRRHATYIKKFEAESVDIYKVQ
;
A
#
# COMPACT_ATOMS: atom_id res chain seq x y z
N MET A 1 -19.46 -20.25 8.87
CA MET A 1 -19.46 -18.78 8.84
C MET A 1 -18.43 -18.33 7.80
N MET A 2 -18.67 -17.22 7.15
CA MET A 2 -17.71 -16.66 6.21
C MET A 2 -16.55 -16.04 7.00
N ASN A 3 -15.31 -16.29 6.56
CA ASN A 3 -14.12 -15.70 7.17
C ASN A 3 -13.18 -15.28 6.04
N TYR A 4 -12.77 -14.01 6.03
CA TYR A 4 -12.01 -13.46 4.90
C TYR A 4 -10.60 -14.02 4.76
N TYR A 5 -10.03 -14.57 5.82
CA TYR A 5 -8.79 -15.32 5.77
C TYR A 5 -9.01 -16.79 5.40
N ASN A 6 -9.87 -17.50 6.14
CA ASN A 6 -10.05 -18.93 5.98
C ASN A 6 -10.65 -19.32 4.62
N ASN A 7 -11.49 -18.46 4.04
CA ASN A 7 -12.08 -18.67 2.72
C ASN A 7 -11.24 -18.09 1.56
N ASN A 8 -10.00 -17.66 1.82
CA ASN A 8 -9.10 -17.13 0.80
C ASN A 8 -7.80 -17.95 0.70
N PRO A 9 -7.78 -19.06 -0.06
CA PRO A 9 -6.59 -19.90 -0.19
C PRO A 9 -5.41 -19.18 -0.83
N ALA A 10 -5.65 -18.20 -1.72
CA ALA A 10 -4.59 -17.41 -2.34
C ALA A 10 -3.86 -16.51 -1.32
N LEU A 11 -4.55 -16.08 -0.27
CA LEU A 11 -3.94 -15.34 0.83
C LEU A 11 -3.10 -16.26 1.73
N LYS A 12 -3.65 -17.42 2.11
CA LYS A 12 -2.92 -18.44 2.89
C LYS A 12 -1.64 -18.90 2.20
N PHE A 13 -1.68 -19.07 0.87
CA PHE A 13 -0.54 -19.45 0.05
C PHE A 13 0.68 -18.53 0.27
N GLN A 14 0.48 -17.24 0.56
CA GLN A 14 1.58 -16.30 0.72
C GLN A 14 2.43 -16.55 1.96
N LEU A 15 1.86 -17.14 3.03
CA LEU A 15 2.63 -17.55 4.21
C LEU A 15 3.54 -18.77 3.97
N SER A 16 3.25 -19.58 2.96
CA SER A 16 4.05 -20.75 2.60
C SER A 16 5.30 -20.41 1.75
N HIS A 17 5.53 -19.13 1.44
CA HIS A 17 6.67 -18.72 0.60
C HIS A 17 8.02 -19.03 1.29
N PRO A 18 9.02 -19.59 0.58
CA PRO A 18 10.31 -19.97 1.19
C PRO A 18 11.04 -18.85 1.92
N LEU A 19 10.87 -17.59 1.48
CA LEU A 19 11.50 -16.43 2.12
C LEU A 19 10.91 -16.13 3.52
N MET A 20 9.74 -16.68 3.88
CA MET A 20 9.15 -16.47 5.20
C MET A 20 10.04 -16.97 6.34
N GLN A 21 10.78 -18.08 6.14
CA GLN A 21 11.75 -18.57 7.14
C GLN A 21 12.78 -17.48 7.48
N LYS A 22 13.34 -16.82 6.47
CA LYS A 22 14.31 -15.74 6.66
C LYS A 22 13.68 -14.51 7.32
N ILE A 23 12.52 -14.09 6.83
CA ILE A 23 11.79 -12.92 7.35
C ILE A 23 11.50 -13.07 8.84
N VAL A 24 10.89 -14.18 9.23
CA VAL A 24 10.51 -14.45 10.63
C VAL A 24 11.76 -14.55 11.52
N THR A 25 12.78 -15.29 11.08
CA THR A 25 14.03 -15.45 11.85
C THR A 25 14.71 -14.10 12.11
N LEU A 26 14.77 -13.22 11.10
CA LEU A 26 15.36 -11.89 11.23
C LEU A 26 14.50 -10.99 12.12
N LYS A 27 13.18 -10.94 11.90
CA LYS A 27 12.25 -10.10 12.67
C LYS A 27 12.24 -10.48 14.15
N GLU A 28 12.25 -11.77 14.45
CA GLU A 28 12.29 -12.32 15.82
C GLU A 28 13.72 -12.37 16.40
N GLN A 29 14.73 -11.88 15.65
CA GLN A 29 16.15 -11.92 16.06
C GLN A 29 16.56 -13.28 16.64
N ASN A 30 16.26 -14.36 15.89
CA ASN A 30 16.41 -15.75 16.32
C ASN A 30 15.59 -16.05 17.58
N PHE A 31 14.38 -15.53 17.69
CA PHE A 31 13.44 -15.77 18.80
C PHE A 31 14.01 -15.35 20.17
N ALA A 32 14.69 -14.19 20.18
CA ALA A 32 15.37 -13.66 21.38
C ALA A 32 14.39 -13.29 22.52
N ASP A 33 13.13 -13.06 22.21
CA ASP A 33 12.11 -12.65 23.18
C ASP A 33 11.27 -13.81 23.74
N LYS A 34 11.51 -15.06 23.31
CA LYS A 34 10.69 -16.24 23.64
C LYS A 34 10.49 -16.51 25.14
N ASP A 35 11.46 -16.09 25.96
CA ASP A 35 11.43 -16.26 27.41
C ASP A 35 11.09 -14.94 28.16
N LYS A 36 10.85 -13.84 27.42
CA LYS A 36 10.55 -12.52 28.01
C LYS A 36 9.06 -12.18 27.98
N TYR A 37 8.33 -12.66 26.98
CA TYR A 37 6.91 -12.39 26.80
C TYR A 37 6.16 -13.70 26.52
N ASP A 38 5.08 -13.93 27.23
CA ASP A 38 4.29 -15.17 27.13
C ASP A 38 3.69 -15.42 25.73
N TYR A 39 3.51 -14.34 24.96
CA TYR A 39 2.98 -14.38 23.59
C TYR A 39 4.07 -14.27 22.50
N ALA A 40 5.36 -14.26 22.88
CA ALA A 40 6.44 -14.26 21.90
C ALA A 40 6.60 -15.64 21.27
N SER A 41 6.83 -15.65 19.96
CA SER A 41 7.04 -16.90 19.22
C SER A 41 8.32 -17.61 19.65
N ARG A 42 8.27 -18.94 19.75
CA ARG A 42 9.37 -19.79 20.22
C ARG A 42 10.28 -20.24 19.08
N ASP A 43 9.69 -20.45 17.91
CA ASP A 43 10.33 -20.88 16.68
C ASP A 43 9.51 -20.42 15.46
N PHE A 44 9.92 -20.87 14.27
CA PHE A 44 9.27 -20.48 13.03
C PHE A 44 7.83 -20.98 12.92
N GLU A 45 7.59 -22.23 13.27
CA GLU A 45 6.27 -22.85 13.19
C GLU A 45 5.30 -22.16 14.13
N ASP A 46 5.70 -21.85 15.36
CA ASP A 46 4.91 -21.10 16.33
C ASP A 46 4.63 -19.65 15.85
N ALA A 47 5.58 -19.01 15.16
CA ALA A 47 5.37 -17.70 14.59
C ALA A 47 4.33 -17.70 13.46
N ILE A 48 4.38 -18.69 12.57
CA ILE A 48 3.38 -18.83 11.48
C ILE A 48 2.00 -19.15 12.08
N ASP A 49 1.91 -20.02 13.07
CA ASP A 49 0.66 -20.33 13.77
C ASP A 49 0.06 -19.08 14.45
N ASN A 50 0.90 -18.24 15.07
CA ASN A 50 0.47 -16.97 15.64
C ASN A 50 -0.02 -15.99 14.56
N TYR A 51 0.64 -15.93 13.41
CA TYR A 51 0.17 -15.11 12.26
C TYR A 51 -1.19 -15.59 11.77
N GLU A 52 -1.38 -16.90 11.59
CA GLU A 52 -2.64 -17.48 11.14
C GLU A 52 -3.78 -17.19 12.12
N LYS A 53 -3.58 -17.38 13.42
CA LYS A 53 -4.59 -17.08 14.45
C LYS A 53 -5.04 -15.62 14.43
N VAL A 54 -4.10 -14.69 14.32
CA VAL A 54 -4.44 -13.27 14.25
C VAL A 54 -5.17 -12.94 12.94
N LEU A 55 -4.76 -13.52 11.83
CA LEU A 55 -5.42 -13.32 10.53
C LEU A 55 -6.83 -13.93 10.50
N GLU A 56 -7.06 -15.06 11.19
CA GLU A 56 -8.40 -15.63 11.38
C GLU A 56 -9.32 -14.66 12.13
N ILE A 57 -8.83 -14.04 13.21
CA ILE A 57 -9.59 -13.05 13.99
C ILE A 57 -9.92 -11.83 13.10
N ILE A 58 -8.95 -11.31 12.36
CA ILE A 58 -9.19 -10.19 11.42
C ILE A 58 -10.22 -10.61 10.36
N GLY A 59 -10.08 -11.81 9.81
CA GLY A 59 -11.00 -12.34 8.80
C GLY A 59 -12.45 -12.48 9.29
N GLU A 60 -12.65 -12.85 10.56
CA GLU A 60 -13.95 -12.91 11.21
C GLU A 60 -14.53 -11.50 11.42
N ILE A 61 -13.76 -10.57 12.01
CA ILE A 61 -14.18 -9.19 12.22
C ILE A 61 -14.54 -8.52 10.87
N CYS A 62 -13.77 -8.77 9.82
CA CYS A 62 -14.07 -8.25 8.48
C CYS A 62 -15.41 -8.75 7.95
N ALA A 63 -15.71 -10.04 8.12
CA ALA A 63 -16.94 -10.65 7.62
C ALA A 63 -18.18 -10.29 8.45
N ASP A 64 -18.06 -10.27 9.78
CA ASP A 64 -19.19 -10.18 10.69
C ASP A 64 -19.46 -8.76 11.20
N VAL A 65 -18.49 -7.85 11.11
CA VAL A 65 -18.61 -6.47 11.61
C VAL A 65 -18.38 -5.44 10.49
N ILE A 66 -17.21 -5.45 9.83
CA ILE A 66 -16.81 -4.36 8.94
C ILE A 66 -17.62 -4.36 7.65
N ALA A 67 -17.73 -5.50 6.97
CA ALA A 67 -18.47 -5.59 5.71
C ALA A 67 -19.97 -5.27 5.87
N PRO A 68 -20.69 -5.74 6.91
CA PRO A 68 -22.08 -5.35 7.15
C PRO A 68 -22.27 -3.85 7.39
N ASN A 69 -21.29 -3.15 7.96
CA ASN A 69 -21.38 -1.71 8.23
C ASN A 69 -21.08 -0.84 7.00
N ALA A 70 -20.42 -1.37 5.97
CA ALA A 70 -19.84 -0.57 4.89
C ALA A 70 -20.85 0.29 4.11
N GLU A 71 -22.08 -0.20 3.90
CA GLU A 71 -23.13 0.55 3.20
C GLU A 71 -23.63 1.73 4.04
N SER A 72 -23.98 1.50 5.31
CA SER A 72 -24.44 2.55 6.21
C SER A 72 -23.36 3.60 6.46
N VAL A 73 -22.11 3.18 6.57
CA VAL A 73 -20.95 4.07 6.72
C VAL A 73 -20.75 4.97 5.49
N ASP A 74 -20.89 4.44 4.27
CA ASP A 74 -20.83 5.26 3.05
C ASP A 74 -22.01 6.25 2.95
N HIS A 75 -23.19 5.84 3.40
CA HIS A 75 -24.38 6.68 3.39
C HIS A 75 -24.29 7.81 4.42
N ASP A 76 -23.99 7.48 5.68
CA ASP A 76 -24.03 8.43 6.80
C ASP A 76 -22.80 9.33 6.83
N GLY A 77 -21.62 8.73 6.68
CA GLY A 77 -20.33 9.42 6.77
C GLY A 77 -20.04 10.02 8.15
N PRO A 78 -18.85 10.59 8.35
CA PRO A 78 -18.49 11.32 9.56
C PRO A 78 -19.08 12.73 9.56
N LEU A 79 -19.30 13.29 10.76
CA LEU A 79 -19.79 14.64 10.99
C LEU A 79 -18.78 15.51 11.74
N VAL A 80 -18.88 16.83 11.62
CA VAL A 80 -18.15 17.78 12.47
C VAL A 80 -19.13 18.45 13.44
N LEU A 81 -18.85 18.31 14.73
CA LEU A 81 -19.56 18.98 15.80
C LEU A 81 -18.58 19.65 16.75
N ASN A 82 -18.75 20.93 17.03
CA ASN A 82 -17.86 21.70 17.92
C ASN A 82 -16.37 21.60 17.55
N ASN A 83 -16.07 21.64 16.25
CA ASN A 83 -14.72 21.49 15.68
C ASN A 83 -14.05 20.11 15.92
N ARG A 84 -14.85 19.09 16.25
CA ARG A 84 -14.40 17.69 16.44
C ARG A 84 -15.10 16.79 15.45
N VAL A 85 -14.46 15.68 15.08
CA VAL A 85 -15.05 14.63 14.24
C VAL A 85 -15.88 13.68 15.09
N ILE A 86 -17.07 13.37 14.60
CA ILE A 86 -17.88 12.25 15.09
C ILE A 86 -17.95 11.23 13.95
N TYR A 87 -17.46 10.05 14.20
CA TYR A 87 -17.54 8.94 13.24
C TYR A 87 -18.99 8.52 12.99
N ALA A 88 -19.29 7.99 11.81
CA ALA A 88 -20.49 7.19 11.62
C ALA A 88 -20.47 6.00 12.61
N ARG A 89 -21.66 5.57 13.03
CA ARG A 89 -21.80 4.48 14.01
C ARG A 89 -21.01 3.23 13.60
N GLY A 90 -21.17 2.77 12.36
CA GLY A 90 -20.45 1.59 11.87
C GLY A 90 -18.92 1.77 11.84
N THR A 91 -18.43 2.99 11.57
CA THR A 91 -16.98 3.29 11.65
C THR A 91 -16.46 3.11 13.08
N GLN A 92 -17.20 3.57 14.08
CA GLN A 92 -16.83 3.40 15.49
C GLN A 92 -16.88 1.93 15.91
N GLU A 93 -17.94 1.20 15.52
CA GLU A 93 -18.07 -0.24 15.79
C GLU A 93 -16.91 -1.04 15.18
N ASN A 94 -16.51 -0.74 13.93
CA ASN A 94 -15.38 -1.35 13.26
C ASN A 94 -14.06 -1.11 14.02
N HIS A 95 -13.85 0.13 14.44
CA HIS A 95 -12.67 0.51 15.22
C HIS A 95 -12.62 -0.22 16.56
N ASP A 96 -13.72 -0.21 17.31
CA ASP A 96 -13.80 -0.82 18.63
C ASP A 96 -13.57 -2.34 18.57
N ALA A 97 -14.11 -3.02 17.56
CA ALA A 97 -13.90 -4.45 17.38
C ALA A 97 -12.41 -4.81 17.19
N LEU A 98 -11.68 -4.06 16.33
CA LEU A 98 -10.25 -4.29 16.12
C LEU A 98 -9.39 -3.86 17.32
N ALA A 99 -9.77 -2.78 18.01
CA ALA A 99 -9.08 -2.33 19.22
C ALA A 99 -9.24 -3.34 20.38
N GLN A 100 -10.44 -3.85 20.60
CA GLN A 100 -10.72 -4.87 21.62
C GLN A 100 -9.99 -6.19 21.35
N ALA A 101 -9.80 -6.53 20.07
CA ALA A 101 -9.03 -7.70 19.66
C ALA A 101 -7.51 -7.48 19.72
N GLY A 102 -7.02 -6.29 20.09
CA GLY A 102 -5.59 -5.97 20.17
C GLY A 102 -4.89 -5.89 18.81
N LEU A 103 -5.61 -5.49 17.76
CA LEU A 103 -5.14 -5.51 16.38
C LEU A 103 -4.59 -4.15 15.90
N TYR A 104 -4.27 -3.28 16.83
CA TYR A 104 -3.45 -2.10 16.61
C TYR A 104 -2.03 -2.37 17.11
N GLY A 105 -1.01 -1.84 16.41
CA GLY A 105 0.39 -2.08 16.77
C GLY A 105 0.91 -3.47 16.43
N MET A 106 0.35 -4.15 15.42
CA MET A 106 0.78 -5.50 15.01
C MET A 106 2.27 -5.58 14.70
N ALA A 107 2.85 -4.59 14.00
CA ALA A 107 4.26 -4.56 13.63
C ALA A 107 5.17 -3.95 14.72
N LEU A 108 4.59 -3.29 15.74
CA LEU A 108 5.34 -2.60 16.80
C LEU A 108 6.05 -3.57 17.75
N PRO A 109 7.19 -3.15 18.34
CA PRO A 109 7.93 -3.97 19.29
C PRO A 109 7.12 -4.33 20.53
N ARG A 110 7.37 -5.55 21.06
CA ARG A 110 6.68 -6.09 22.26
C ARG A 110 6.88 -5.23 23.51
N GLN A 111 8.01 -4.56 23.65
CA GLN A 111 8.28 -3.66 24.79
C GLN A 111 7.27 -2.50 24.92
N TYR A 112 6.57 -2.15 23.83
CA TYR A 112 5.52 -1.12 23.82
C TYR A 112 4.10 -1.72 23.75
N GLY A 113 3.97 -3.06 23.87
CA GLY A 113 2.69 -3.78 23.81
C GLY A 113 2.29 -4.24 22.40
N GLY A 114 3.18 -4.13 21.41
CA GLY A 114 2.95 -4.63 20.05
C GLY A 114 3.16 -6.14 19.92
N LEU A 115 2.77 -6.71 18.78
CA LEU A 115 2.93 -8.13 18.49
C LEU A 115 4.29 -8.48 17.87
N ASN A 116 5.05 -7.48 17.43
CA ASN A 116 6.33 -7.63 16.71
C ASN A 116 6.20 -8.45 15.41
N PHE A 117 5.05 -8.44 14.77
CA PHE A 117 4.83 -9.16 13.51
C PHE A 117 5.63 -8.54 12.36
N SER A 118 5.95 -9.34 11.35
CA SER A 118 6.46 -8.85 10.08
C SER A 118 5.37 -8.10 9.30
N MET A 119 5.73 -7.43 8.21
CA MET A 119 4.77 -6.70 7.38
C MET A 119 3.80 -7.62 6.63
N ILE A 120 4.18 -8.87 6.35
CA ILE A 120 3.30 -9.82 5.63
C ILE A 120 1.93 -9.97 6.30
N PRO A 121 1.78 -10.39 7.57
CA PRO A 121 0.47 -10.51 8.20
C PRO A 121 -0.23 -9.16 8.37
N TYR A 122 0.50 -8.06 8.57
CA TYR A 122 -0.08 -6.72 8.61
C TYR A 122 -0.71 -6.33 7.26
N VAL A 123 -0.01 -6.54 6.16
CA VAL A 123 -0.49 -6.29 4.80
C VAL A 123 -1.68 -7.19 4.45
N MET A 124 -1.69 -8.46 4.91
CA MET A 124 -2.84 -9.36 4.78
C MET A 124 -4.08 -8.83 5.52
N GLY A 125 -3.88 -8.31 6.73
CA GLY A 125 -4.93 -7.62 7.48
C GLY A 125 -5.48 -6.42 6.71
N GLY A 126 -4.59 -5.58 6.17
CA GLY A 126 -4.95 -4.43 5.33
C GLY A 126 -5.72 -4.81 4.07
N GLU A 127 -5.35 -5.90 3.39
CA GLU A 127 -6.09 -6.44 2.24
C GLU A 127 -7.52 -6.87 2.63
N MET A 128 -7.67 -7.62 3.72
CA MET A 128 -8.98 -8.09 4.19
C MET A 128 -9.90 -6.95 4.64
N ILE A 129 -9.37 -6.00 5.41
CA ILE A 129 -10.12 -4.83 5.87
C ILE A 129 -10.54 -3.97 4.67
N SER A 130 -9.66 -3.79 3.69
CA SER A 130 -9.96 -3.02 2.48
C SER A 130 -11.00 -3.70 1.59
N ARG A 131 -11.02 -5.03 1.55
CA ARG A 131 -12.08 -5.80 0.88
C ARG A 131 -13.43 -5.58 1.57
N ALA A 132 -13.45 -5.46 2.89
CA ALA A 132 -14.67 -5.20 3.66
C ALA A 132 -15.14 -3.75 3.53
N ASP A 133 -14.25 -2.79 3.80
CA ASP A 133 -14.49 -1.34 3.68
C ASP A 133 -13.17 -0.58 3.42
N ALA A 134 -12.99 -0.12 2.19
CA ALA A 134 -11.80 0.64 1.81
C ALA A 134 -11.68 1.99 2.54
N GLY A 135 -12.80 2.58 2.93
CA GLY A 135 -12.81 3.82 3.72
C GLY A 135 -12.27 3.61 5.13
N PHE A 136 -12.74 2.56 5.81
CA PHE A 136 -12.28 2.23 7.15
C PHE A 136 -10.80 1.77 7.15
N ALA A 137 -10.35 1.09 6.10
CA ALA A 137 -8.95 0.69 5.95
C ALA A 137 -7.98 1.87 6.08
N ASN A 138 -8.38 3.08 5.67
CA ASN A 138 -7.56 4.29 5.84
C ASN A 138 -7.37 4.69 7.31
N ILE A 139 -8.35 4.43 8.18
CA ILE A 139 -8.23 4.72 9.62
C ILE A 139 -7.31 3.70 10.27
N TRP A 140 -7.55 2.41 10.02
CA TRP A 140 -6.75 1.33 10.59
C TRP A 140 -5.29 1.37 10.11
N GLY A 141 -5.05 1.63 8.82
CA GLY A 141 -3.71 1.68 8.22
C GLY A 141 -2.85 2.84 8.71
N LEU A 142 -3.43 3.92 9.26
CA LEU A 142 -2.66 5.02 9.83
C LEU A 142 -1.86 4.65 11.09
N GLN A 143 -1.99 3.43 11.61
CA GLN A 143 -1.04 2.91 12.60
C GLN A 143 0.41 2.86 12.06
N ASP A 144 0.64 2.96 10.76
CA ASP A 144 1.97 3.14 10.14
C ASP A 144 2.71 4.38 10.68
N CYS A 145 1.99 5.39 11.15
CA CYS A 145 2.57 6.53 11.86
C CYS A 145 3.35 6.10 13.10
N ALA A 146 2.88 5.06 13.80
CA ALA A 146 3.57 4.54 14.97
C ALA A 146 4.87 3.80 14.62
N GLU A 147 4.96 3.19 13.45
CA GLU A 147 6.24 2.62 12.97
C GLU A 147 7.28 3.73 12.77
N THR A 148 6.88 4.88 12.24
CA THR A 148 7.78 6.05 12.11
C THR A 148 8.25 6.56 13.47
N ILE A 149 7.37 6.59 14.47
CA ILE A 149 7.76 6.93 15.86
C ILE A 149 8.74 5.88 16.39
N ALA A 150 8.45 4.59 16.20
CA ALA A 150 9.30 3.50 16.67
C ALA A 150 10.70 3.52 16.03
N GLU A 151 10.79 3.93 14.76
CA GLU A 151 12.05 3.94 14.00
C GLU A 151 12.90 5.18 14.33
N PHE A 152 12.30 6.37 14.48
CA PHE A 152 13.04 7.63 14.46
C PHE A 152 12.94 8.49 15.73
N ALA A 153 11.95 8.27 16.59
CA ALA A 153 11.76 9.10 17.77
C ALA A 153 12.72 8.71 18.92
N ASP A 154 12.93 9.64 19.84
CA ASP A 154 13.64 9.39 21.09
C ASP A 154 12.80 8.48 22.02
N GLU A 155 13.45 7.80 22.96
CA GLU A 155 12.83 6.77 23.80
C GLU A 155 11.67 7.29 24.67
N ASP A 156 11.72 8.55 25.13
CA ASP A 156 10.64 9.19 25.89
C ASP A 156 9.37 9.36 25.03
N ILE A 157 9.52 9.71 23.75
CA ILE A 157 8.41 9.80 22.80
C ILE A 157 7.85 8.42 22.48
N LYS A 158 8.72 7.42 22.24
CA LYS A 158 8.29 6.04 22.02
C LYS A 158 7.51 5.50 23.20
N ALA A 159 8.03 5.67 24.42
CA ALA A 159 7.39 5.21 25.65
C ALA A 159 6.03 5.90 25.92
N GLU A 160 5.87 7.16 25.49
CA GLU A 160 4.62 7.91 25.66
C GLU A 160 3.55 7.49 24.62
N PHE A 161 3.91 7.35 23.34
CA PHE A 161 2.94 7.26 22.27
C PHE A 161 2.67 5.82 21.78
N LEU A 162 3.69 4.94 21.72
CA LEU A 162 3.51 3.62 21.13
C LEU A 162 2.54 2.73 21.92
N PRO A 163 2.57 2.67 23.27
CA PRO A 163 1.58 1.89 24.01
C PRO A 163 0.14 2.35 23.79
N ARG A 164 -0.06 3.67 23.56
CA ARG A 164 -1.39 4.24 23.28
C ARG A 164 -1.94 3.76 21.93
N VAL A 165 -1.08 3.65 20.91
CA VAL A 165 -1.47 3.06 19.61
C VAL A 165 -1.84 1.59 19.78
N CYS A 166 -1.04 0.80 20.50
CA CYS A 166 -1.36 -0.60 20.78
C CYS A 166 -2.70 -0.78 21.53
N GLN A 167 -3.14 0.24 22.27
CA GLN A 167 -4.44 0.29 22.93
C GLN A 167 -5.57 0.81 22.04
N GLY A 168 -5.32 1.07 20.75
CA GLY A 168 -6.32 1.49 19.78
C GLY A 168 -6.43 3.00 19.58
N GLN A 169 -5.54 3.84 20.15
CA GLN A 169 -5.56 5.25 19.79
C GLN A 169 -5.12 5.43 18.32
N THR A 170 -5.88 6.24 17.61
CA THR A 170 -5.66 6.45 16.17
C THR A 170 -4.63 7.53 15.89
N CYS A 171 -4.04 7.43 14.70
CA CYS A 171 -3.05 8.38 14.22
C CYS A 171 -3.58 9.19 13.02
N SER A 172 -2.89 10.30 12.73
CA SER A 172 -3.00 11.02 11.46
C SER A 172 -1.63 11.44 10.94
N MET A 173 -1.53 11.53 9.61
CA MET A 173 -0.33 11.93 8.89
C MET A 173 -0.59 13.30 8.26
N ASP A 174 -0.16 14.36 8.96
CA ASP A 174 -0.51 15.74 8.65
C ASP A 174 0.57 16.39 7.77
N LEU A 175 0.58 16.06 6.47
CA LEU A 175 1.60 16.51 5.52
C LEU A 175 1.09 17.63 4.62
N THR A 176 0.02 17.39 3.90
CA THR A 176 -0.49 18.20 2.79
C THR A 176 -1.05 19.54 3.25
N GLU A 177 -0.80 20.58 2.45
CA GLU A 177 -1.38 21.92 2.60
C GLU A 177 -2.12 22.32 1.31
N PRO A 178 -2.92 23.41 1.31
CA PRO A 178 -3.67 23.83 0.11
C PRO A 178 -2.80 23.92 -1.15
N ASP A 179 -1.57 24.44 -1.03
CA ASP A 179 -0.64 24.68 -2.14
C ASP A 179 0.57 23.73 -2.13
N ALA A 180 0.60 22.73 -1.24
CA ALA A 180 1.70 21.77 -1.11
C ALA A 180 1.17 20.34 -0.98
N GLY A 181 0.88 19.68 -2.11
CA GLY A 181 0.44 18.28 -2.18
C GLY A 181 1.52 17.38 -2.75
N SER A 182 1.69 17.36 -4.07
CA SER A 182 2.75 16.58 -4.74
C SER A 182 4.15 17.12 -4.41
N ASP A 183 4.29 18.44 -4.28
CA ASP A 183 5.52 19.09 -3.85
C ASP A 183 5.44 19.45 -2.35
N LEU A 184 5.80 18.52 -1.50
CA LEU A 184 5.84 18.73 -0.04
C LEU A 184 7.00 19.66 0.40
N GLN A 185 7.95 19.99 -0.46
CA GLN A 185 8.99 20.97 -0.13
C GLN A 185 8.39 22.36 0.11
N ALA A 186 7.23 22.64 -0.51
CA ALA A 186 6.52 23.90 -0.41
C ALA A 186 5.70 24.09 0.89
N VAL A 187 5.71 23.12 1.82
CA VAL A 187 5.00 23.19 3.11
C VAL A 187 5.40 24.44 3.89
N GLN A 188 4.42 25.19 4.39
CA GLN A 188 4.58 26.49 5.06
C GLN A 188 4.15 26.49 6.53
N LEU A 189 3.43 25.49 7.04
CA LEU A 189 3.08 25.39 8.45
C LEU A 189 4.36 25.54 9.29
N LYS A 190 4.36 26.52 10.21
CA LYS A 190 5.55 26.89 10.99
C LYS A 190 5.64 26.09 12.28
N ALA A 191 6.86 25.73 12.65
CA ALA A 191 7.22 25.20 13.97
C ALA A 191 8.24 26.15 14.62
N THR A 192 7.90 26.68 15.79
CA THR A 192 8.78 27.59 16.56
C THR A 192 9.13 26.95 17.89
N PHE A 193 10.42 26.88 18.19
CA PHE A 193 10.91 26.33 19.47
C PHE A 193 10.79 27.36 20.58
N ASN A 194 10.31 26.96 21.75
CA ASN A 194 10.26 27.77 22.95
C ASN A 194 11.22 27.20 23.99
N GLU A 195 12.30 27.94 24.25
CA GLU A 195 13.37 27.55 25.19
C GLU A 195 12.90 27.43 26.66
N LYS A 196 11.77 28.08 27.01
CA LYS A 196 11.28 28.09 28.40
C LYS A 196 10.66 26.76 28.84
N ASP A 197 9.99 26.08 27.94
CA ASP A 197 9.31 24.81 28.22
C ASP A 197 9.86 23.63 27.42
N GLY A 198 10.80 23.90 26.50
CA GLY A 198 11.45 22.88 25.69
C GLY A 198 10.54 22.28 24.61
N LEU A 199 9.41 22.92 24.27
CA LEU A 199 8.44 22.45 23.28
C LEU A 199 8.51 23.25 21.98
N TRP A 200 8.04 22.62 20.93
CA TRP A 200 7.76 23.29 19.67
C TRP A 200 6.30 23.71 19.59
N TYR A 201 6.02 24.81 18.92
CA TYR A 201 4.68 25.34 18.73
C TYR A 201 4.35 25.43 17.24
N LEU A 202 3.30 24.70 16.84
CA LEU A 202 2.86 24.59 15.45
C LEU A 202 1.79 25.63 15.14
N ASN A 203 1.94 26.33 14.00
CA ASN A 203 0.99 27.34 13.52
C ASN A 203 0.82 27.23 12.00
N GLY A 204 -0.42 27.08 11.54
CA GLY A 204 -0.76 27.01 10.13
C GLY A 204 -1.94 26.10 9.81
N VAL A 205 -2.07 25.72 8.55
CA VAL A 205 -3.21 24.94 8.04
C VAL A 205 -2.69 23.67 7.35
N LYS A 206 -3.35 22.55 7.65
CA LYS A 206 -3.21 21.29 6.91
C LYS A 206 -4.52 20.95 6.21
N ARG A 207 -4.45 20.35 5.04
CA ARG A 207 -5.63 20.01 4.23
C ARG A 207 -5.57 18.61 3.67
N PHE A 208 -6.74 18.01 3.45
CA PHE A 208 -6.88 16.63 2.99
C PHE A 208 -6.30 15.58 3.96
N ILE A 209 -6.35 15.87 5.27
CA ILE A 209 -5.80 15.00 6.28
C ILE A 209 -6.78 13.90 6.64
N THR A 210 -6.44 12.67 6.26
CA THR A 210 -7.21 11.48 6.62
C THR A 210 -7.15 11.28 8.13
N ASN A 211 -8.33 11.07 8.72
CA ASN A 211 -8.48 10.92 10.17
C ASN A 211 -7.84 12.07 10.99
N GLY A 212 -7.93 13.30 10.47
CA GLY A 212 -7.19 14.46 11.01
C GLY A 212 -7.53 14.84 12.45
N ASP A 213 -8.62 14.30 13.02
CA ASP A 213 -8.97 14.47 14.44
C ASP A 213 -8.43 13.35 15.33
N ALA A 214 -7.48 12.55 14.84
CA ALA A 214 -6.84 11.48 15.58
C ALA A 214 -6.16 11.96 16.86
N GLN A 215 -5.99 11.05 17.82
CA GLN A 215 -5.36 11.34 19.10
C GLN A 215 -3.87 11.66 18.98
N ILE A 216 -3.20 11.08 17.99
CA ILE A 216 -1.76 11.22 17.75
C ILE A 216 -1.57 11.76 16.33
N LYS A 217 -0.97 12.95 16.21
CA LYS A 217 -0.79 13.62 14.92
C LYS A 217 0.70 13.71 14.59
N LEU A 218 1.10 13.15 13.45
CA LEU A 218 2.45 13.35 12.92
C LEU A 218 2.45 14.48 11.89
N VAL A 219 3.08 15.60 12.23
CA VAL A 219 2.98 16.86 11.50
C VAL A 219 4.30 17.24 10.84
N LEU A 220 4.29 17.42 9.52
CA LEU A 220 5.40 18.01 8.77
C LEU A 220 5.32 19.54 8.85
N ALA A 221 6.36 20.19 9.37
CA ALA A 221 6.37 21.63 9.57
C ALA A 221 7.74 22.25 9.27
N ARG A 222 7.73 23.53 8.90
CA ARG A 222 8.93 24.32 8.65
C ARG A 222 9.51 24.83 9.98
N SER A 223 10.65 24.28 10.36
CA SER A 223 11.38 24.61 11.57
C SER A 223 12.56 25.57 11.35
N GLU A 224 12.94 25.80 10.07
CA GLU A 224 14.06 26.66 9.72
C GLU A 224 13.56 27.89 8.97
N GLU A 225 13.76 29.07 9.57
CA GLU A 225 13.41 30.34 8.94
C GLU A 225 14.24 30.61 7.68
N GLY A 226 13.64 31.28 6.71
CA GLY A 226 14.30 31.67 5.44
C GLY A 226 14.59 30.52 4.48
N THR A 227 14.05 29.31 4.73
CA THR A 227 14.20 28.16 3.83
C THR A 227 12.93 27.92 3.01
N ASN A 228 13.10 27.44 1.76
CA ASN A 228 12.00 27.11 0.85
C ASN A 228 12.08 25.69 0.27
N ASP A 229 13.00 24.87 0.80
CA ASP A 229 13.23 23.50 0.36
C ASP A 229 12.95 22.47 1.47
N GLY A 230 13.11 21.19 1.15
CA GLY A 230 12.88 20.10 2.11
C GLY A 230 13.83 20.08 3.32
N ARG A 231 14.97 20.76 3.23
CA ARG A 231 15.94 20.87 4.34
C ARG A 231 15.48 21.83 5.45
N GLY A 232 14.45 22.65 5.18
CA GLY A 232 13.82 23.49 6.18
C GLY A 232 12.73 22.79 6.99
N LEU A 233 12.41 21.54 6.67
CA LEU A 233 11.30 20.80 7.22
C LEU A 233 11.73 19.77 8.27
N SER A 234 11.03 19.78 9.41
CA SER A 234 11.17 18.82 10.50
C SER A 234 9.85 18.10 10.77
N TYR A 235 9.88 17.00 11.49
CA TYR A 235 8.72 16.19 11.77
C TYR A 235 8.38 16.21 13.24
N PHE A 236 7.11 16.34 13.58
CA PHE A 236 6.65 16.57 14.94
C PHE A 236 5.51 15.63 15.30
N VAL A 237 5.44 15.23 16.57
CA VAL A 237 4.26 14.58 17.13
C VAL A 237 3.49 15.55 18.02
N ALA A 238 2.19 15.70 17.74
CA ALA A 238 1.25 16.49 18.54
C ALA A 238 0.20 15.57 19.17
N ASP A 239 -0.18 15.87 20.41
CA ASP A 239 -1.08 15.06 21.23
C ASP A 239 -2.46 15.69 21.35
N ASN A 240 -3.51 14.87 21.39
CA ASN A 240 -4.89 15.32 21.62
C ASN A 240 -5.13 15.96 23.00
N LYS A 241 -4.20 15.83 23.96
CA LYS A 241 -4.20 16.61 25.20
C LYS A 241 -4.31 18.12 24.94
N HIS A 242 -3.92 18.56 23.75
CA HIS A 242 -3.95 19.94 23.31
C HIS A 242 -4.97 20.22 22.21
N ASP A 243 -6.04 19.43 22.13
CA ASP A 243 -7.08 19.50 21.12
C ASP A 243 -7.70 20.88 20.92
N HIS A 244 -7.78 21.69 22.01
CA HIS A 244 -8.28 23.06 21.95
C HIS A 244 -7.40 23.99 21.07
N THR A 245 -6.19 23.57 20.73
CA THR A 245 -5.26 24.30 19.84
C THR A 245 -5.32 23.83 18.39
N VAL A 246 -6.02 22.71 18.11
CA VAL A 246 -6.21 22.17 16.76
C VAL A 246 -7.70 22.17 16.44
N LYS A 247 -8.09 22.95 15.44
CA LYS A 247 -9.47 23.07 15.01
C LYS A 247 -9.70 22.25 13.74
N VAL A 248 -10.67 21.33 13.77
CA VAL A 248 -11.21 20.72 12.54
C VAL A 248 -12.16 21.74 11.91
N ARG A 249 -11.68 22.44 10.87
CA ARG A 249 -12.47 23.49 10.20
C ARG A 249 -13.58 22.91 9.35
N ARG A 250 -13.32 21.76 8.70
CA ARG A 250 -14.30 21.01 7.90
C ARG A 250 -13.83 19.61 7.61
N ILE A 251 -14.78 18.75 7.22
CA ILE A 251 -14.54 17.47 6.54
C ILE A 251 -14.84 17.65 5.06
N GLU A 252 -13.98 17.10 4.19
CA GLU A 252 -14.17 17.16 2.73
C GLU A 252 -15.30 16.23 2.28
N ASN A 253 -16.17 16.71 1.41
CA ASN A 253 -17.19 15.90 0.74
C ASN A 253 -16.56 15.15 -0.42
N LYS A 254 -16.41 13.83 -0.29
CA LYS A 254 -15.62 13.00 -1.21
C LYS A 254 -16.51 12.17 -2.14
N LEU A 255 -15.93 11.74 -3.27
CA LEU A 255 -16.54 10.80 -4.20
C LEU A 255 -16.77 9.43 -3.53
N GLY A 256 -15.75 8.88 -2.88
CA GLY A 256 -15.76 7.59 -2.21
C GLY A 256 -14.96 7.62 -0.91
N ILE A 257 -14.71 6.44 -0.32
CA ILE A 257 -14.04 6.25 0.98
C ILE A 257 -14.63 7.17 2.06
N LYS A 258 -15.96 7.29 2.06
CA LYS A 258 -16.65 8.30 2.87
C LYS A 258 -16.57 8.02 4.37
N GLY A 259 -16.40 6.77 4.77
CA GLY A 259 -16.28 6.38 6.17
C GLY A 259 -15.09 6.98 6.89
N SER A 260 -13.97 7.28 6.19
CA SER A 260 -12.84 7.99 6.78
C SER A 260 -13.01 9.51 6.69
N PRO A 261 -12.90 10.27 7.80
CA PRO A 261 -12.94 11.72 7.75
C PRO A 261 -11.66 12.25 7.09
N THR A 262 -11.81 13.11 6.09
CA THR A 262 -10.70 13.83 5.47
C THR A 262 -10.83 15.31 5.86
N CYS A 263 -9.92 15.78 6.71
CA CYS A 263 -10.07 17.03 7.45
C CYS A 263 -9.23 18.17 6.85
N GLU A 264 -9.71 19.38 7.05
CA GLU A 264 -8.91 20.60 7.04
C GLU A 264 -8.68 21.04 8.49
N LEU A 265 -7.41 21.13 8.89
CA LEU A 265 -6.97 21.40 10.25
C LEU A 265 -6.33 22.78 10.35
N VAL A 266 -6.65 23.52 11.43
CA VAL A 266 -5.99 24.78 11.78
C VAL A 266 -5.26 24.59 13.11
N PHE A 267 -3.95 24.75 13.09
CA PHE A 267 -3.06 24.70 14.24
C PHE A 267 -2.82 26.11 14.75
N THR A 268 -3.01 26.33 16.05
CA THR A 268 -2.82 27.62 16.70
C THR A 268 -2.01 27.44 17.99
N ASN A 269 -0.73 27.74 17.92
CA ASN A 269 0.21 27.51 19.02
C ASN A 269 0.08 26.10 19.62
N THR A 270 0.02 25.09 18.75
CA THR A 270 -0.15 23.69 19.17
C THR A 270 1.18 23.14 19.67
N PRO A 271 1.27 22.74 20.95
CA PRO A 271 2.49 22.12 21.48
C PRO A 271 2.78 20.79 20.79
N ALA A 272 4.05 20.56 20.45
CA ALA A 272 4.49 19.34 19.78
C ALA A 272 5.93 18.99 20.18
N LYS A 273 6.27 17.70 20.07
CA LYS A 273 7.62 17.19 20.27
C LYS A 273 8.28 16.90 18.93
N LEU A 274 9.58 17.16 18.82
CA LEU A 274 10.35 16.84 17.61
C LEU A 274 10.55 15.33 17.50
N VAL A 275 10.27 14.75 16.34
CA VAL A 275 10.56 13.35 16.02
C VAL A 275 11.94 13.29 15.36
N GLY A 276 12.89 12.64 16.03
CA GLY A 276 14.26 12.51 15.53
C GLY A 276 15.00 13.85 15.45
N SER A 277 15.70 14.09 14.35
CA SER A 277 16.55 15.28 14.18
C SER A 277 15.88 16.35 13.32
N ARG A 278 16.15 17.62 13.63
CA ARG A 278 15.74 18.77 12.80
C ARG A 278 16.22 18.61 11.35
N ARG A 279 15.48 19.19 10.41
CA ARG A 279 15.81 19.27 8.98
C ARG A 279 15.77 17.94 8.22
N LEU A 280 15.46 16.83 8.88
CA LEU A 280 15.32 15.49 8.27
C LEU A 280 13.86 15.08 8.06
N GLY A 281 12.91 15.95 8.40
CA GLY A 281 11.47 15.63 8.36
C GLY A 281 11.01 15.09 7.03
N LEU A 282 11.21 15.82 5.94
CA LEU A 282 10.80 15.38 4.60
C LEU A 282 11.77 14.36 4.00
N ILE A 283 13.07 14.69 4.01
CA ILE A 283 14.08 13.95 3.23
C ILE A 283 14.37 12.54 3.78
N LYS A 284 14.01 12.27 5.04
CA LYS A 284 14.20 10.95 5.67
C LYS A 284 12.89 10.40 6.22
N TYR A 285 12.25 11.05 7.18
CA TYR A 285 11.17 10.46 7.96
C TYR A 285 9.87 10.33 7.15
N VAL A 286 9.45 11.39 6.47
CA VAL A 286 8.26 11.33 5.59
C VAL A 286 8.49 10.40 4.41
N MET A 287 9.71 10.34 3.85
CA MET A 287 10.00 9.42 2.74
C MET A 287 9.92 7.95 3.18
N SER A 288 10.38 7.61 4.40
CA SER A 288 10.22 6.27 4.97
C SER A 288 8.75 5.95 5.19
N LEU A 289 8.00 6.83 5.84
CA LEU A 289 6.56 6.68 6.08
C LEU A 289 5.77 6.50 4.77
N MET A 290 6.06 7.30 3.74
CA MET A 290 5.38 7.20 2.44
C MET A 290 5.67 5.89 1.70
N ASN A 291 6.82 5.27 1.92
CA ASN A 291 7.09 3.94 1.35
C ASN A 291 6.21 2.87 2.02
N GLY A 292 6.03 2.93 3.34
CA GLY A 292 5.06 2.11 4.07
C GLY A 292 3.62 2.35 3.61
N ALA A 293 3.21 3.62 3.53
CA ALA A 293 1.87 4.01 3.07
C ALA A 293 1.58 3.53 1.64
N ARG A 294 2.56 3.55 0.74
CA ARG A 294 2.41 2.99 -0.63
C ARG A 294 2.20 1.49 -0.63
N LEU A 295 2.84 0.77 0.28
CA LEU A 295 2.59 -0.66 0.49
C LEU A 295 1.16 -0.88 0.99
N GLY A 296 0.69 -0.07 1.95
CA GLY A 296 -0.69 -0.03 2.42
C GLY A 296 -1.71 0.23 1.30
N VAL A 297 -1.43 1.19 0.39
CA VAL A 297 -2.28 1.42 -0.82
C VAL A 297 -2.25 0.22 -1.75
N GLY A 298 -1.14 -0.49 -1.86
CA GLY A 298 -1.05 -1.78 -2.58
C GLY A 298 -2.01 -2.81 -2.01
N ALA A 299 -1.99 -3.02 -0.69
CA ALA A 299 -2.92 -3.90 0.02
C ALA A 299 -4.38 -3.49 -0.17
N GLN A 300 -4.67 -2.19 -0.03
CA GLN A 300 -6.00 -1.63 -0.24
C GLN A 300 -6.50 -1.86 -1.68
N SER A 301 -5.63 -1.68 -2.66
CA SER A 301 -5.96 -1.90 -4.07
C SER A 301 -6.30 -3.35 -4.36
N VAL A 302 -5.55 -4.30 -3.78
CA VAL A 302 -5.82 -5.73 -3.93
C VAL A 302 -7.13 -6.11 -3.23
N GLY A 303 -7.40 -5.56 -2.02
CA GLY A 303 -8.66 -5.78 -1.31
C GLY A 303 -9.88 -5.26 -2.08
N VAL A 304 -9.80 -4.04 -2.64
CA VAL A 304 -10.84 -3.45 -3.49
C VAL A 304 -11.05 -4.27 -4.78
N SER A 305 -9.95 -4.72 -5.41
CA SER A 305 -10.03 -5.64 -6.57
C SER A 305 -10.73 -6.95 -6.24
N GLN A 306 -10.45 -7.51 -5.07
CA GLN A 306 -11.09 -8.75 -4.58
C GLN A 306 -12.59 -8.53 -4.39
N ALA A 307 -12.99 -7.45 -3.71
CA ALA A 307 -14.39 -7.11 -3.52
C ALA A 307 -15.12 -6.93 -4.86
N ALA A 308 -14.54 -6.18 -5.79
CA ALA A 308 -15.11 -5.95 -7.11
C ALA A 308 -15.30 -7.25 -7.91
N PHE A 309 -14.32 -8.16 -7.86
CA PHE A 309 -14.38 -9.45 -8.53
C PHE A 309 -15.45 -10.37 -7.91
N GLU A 310 -15.56 -10.42 -6.58
CA GLU A 310 -16.55 -11.24 -5.89
C GLU A 310 -17.99 -10.79 -6.17
N GLU A 311 -18.24 -9.49 -6.14
CA GLU A 311 -19.54 -8.93 -6.55
C GLU A 311 -19.88 -9.30 -8.00
N ALA A 312 -18.92 -9.13 -8.91
CA ALA A 312 -19.13 -9.43 -10.34
C ALA A 312 -19.42 -10.90 -10.59
N ILE A 313 -18.63 -11.82 -10.00
CA ILE A 313 -18.80 -13.25 -10.25
C ILE A 313 -20.08 -13.81 -9.59
N ALA A 314 -20.43 -13.31 -8.39
CA ALA A 314 -21.68 -13.69 -7.72
C ALA A 314 -22.89 -13.29 -8.57
N TYR A 315 -22.93 -12.02 -8.98
CA TYR A 315 -24.00 -11.53 -9.85
C TYR A 315 -24.08 -12.29 -11.18
N ALA A 316 -22.94 -12.56 -11.82
CA ALA A 316 -22.90 -13.25 -13.12
C ALA A 316 -23.39 -14.70 -13.05
N ARG A 317 -23.25 -15.38 -11.91
CA ARG A 317 -23.78 -16.74 -11.67
C ARG A 317 -25.29 -16.76 -11.50
N ASP A 318 -25.83 -15.76 -10.83
CA ASP A 318 -27.26 -15.71 -10.48
C ASP A 318 -28.11 -15.08 -11.58
N ARG A 319 -27.60 -14.05 -12.25
CA ARG A 319 -28.32 -13.31 -13.28
C ARG A 319 -28.50 -14.15 -14.53
N ARG A 320 -29.75 -14.33 -14.96
CA ARG A 320 -30.10 -15.07 -16.19
C ARG A 320 -30.62 -14.12 -17.26
N GLN A 321 -30.10 -14.30 -18.48
CA GLN A 321 -30.60 -13.65 -19.70
C GLN A 321 -30.52 -14.63 -20.87
N PHE A 322 -31.41 -14.52 -21.86
CA PHE A 322 -31.45 -15.39 -23.02
C PHE A 322 -31.44 -16.89 -22.66
N GLY A 323 -32.12 -17.25 -21.56
CA GLY A 323 -32.31 -18.63 -21.10
C GLY A 323 -31.17 -19.25 -20.29
N LYS A 324 -30.05 -18.55 -20.04
CA LYS A 324 -28.88 -19.05 -19.27
C LYS A 324 -28.28 -18.01 -18.33
N ALA A 325 -27.42 -18.44 -17.42
CA ALA A 325 -26.68 -17.51 -16.55
C ALA A 325 -25.72 -16.65 -17.39
N ILE A 326 -25.57 -15.38 -17.04
CA ILE A 326 -24.74 -14.48 -17.87
C ILE A 326 -23.26 -14.86 -17.85
N ILE A 327 -22.77 -15.55 -16.81
CA ILE A 327 -21.41 -16.10 -16.75
C ILE A 327 -21.10 -17.08 -17.89
N GLU A 328 -22.11 -17.66 -18.53
CA GLU A 328 -21.96 -18.61 -19.65
C GLU A 328 -21.71 -17.90 -21.00
N PHE A 329 -21.79 -16.56 -21.05
CA PHE A 329 -21.53 -15.82 -22.29
C PHE A 329 -20.02 -15.50 -22.40
N PRO A 330 -19.42 -15.73 -23.61
CA PRO A 330 -17.99 -15.47 -23.85
C PRO A 330 -17.52 -14.08 -23.41
N ALA A 331 -18.27 -13.04 -23.76
CA ALA A 331 -17.92 -11.66 -23.38
C ALA A 331 -17.92 -11.42 -21.86
N VAL A 332 -18.73 -12.17 -21.10
CA VAL A 332 -18.78 -12.04 -19.63
C VAL A 332 -17.68 -12.86 -18.97
N TYR A 333 -17.51 -14.14 -19.37
CA TYR A 333 -16.44 -14.94 -18.75
C TYR A 333 -15.04 -14.47 -19.12
N GLU A 334 -14.83 -13.87 -20.29
CA GLU A 334 -13.56 -13.21 -20.65
C GLU A 334 -13.25 -12.06 -19.69
N MET A 335 -14.23 -11.18 -19.44
CA MET A 335 -14.10 -10.05 -18.51
C MET A 335 -13.78 -10.53 -17.10
N LEU A 336 -14.54 -11.49 -16.56
CA LEU A 336 -14.32 -12.07 -15.23
C LEU A 336 -12.95 -12.74 -15.11
N SER A 337 -12.51 -13.45 -16.14
CA SER A 337 -11.20 -14.10 -16.17
C SER A 337 -10.07 -13.08 -16.17
N MET A 338 -10.23 -11.96 -16.88
CA MET A 338 -9.26 -10.87 -16.87
C MET A 338 -9.23 -10.15 -15.52
N MET A 339 -10.39 -9.90 -14.90
CA MET A 339 -10.46 -9.35 -13.54
C MET A 339 -9.68 -10.23 -12.55
N LYS A 340 -9.89 -11.54 -12.60
CA LYS A 340 -9.18 -12.52 -11.74
C LYS A 340 -7.67 -12.52 -11.99
N ALA A 341 -7.25 -12.53 -13.25
CA ALA A 341 -5.84 -12.54 -13.61
C ALA A 341 -5.11 -11.27 -13.16
N LYS A 342 -5.73 -10.09 -13.31
CA LYS A 342 -5.20 -8.82 -12.80
C LYS A 342 -5.14 -8.77 -11.27
N LEU A 343 -6.15 -9.32 -10.59
CA LEU A 343 -6.18 -9.44 -9.14
C LEU A 343 -5.02 -10.32 -8.64
N ASP A 344 -4.83 -11.50 -9.22
CA ASP A 344 -3.76 -12.42 -8.82
C ASP A 344 -2.37 -11.85 -9.13
N ALA A 345 -2.21 -11.18 -10.28
CA ALA A 345 -0.97 -10.50 -10.64
C ALA A 345 -0.63 -9.36 -9.64
N SER A 346 -1.63 -8.56 -9.26
CA SER A 346 -1.46 -7.51 -8.25
C SER A 346 -1.11 -8.08 -6.88
N ARG A 347 -1.75 -9.18 -6.49
CA ARG A 347 -1.47 -9.87 -5.21
C ARG A 347 -0.07 -10.46 -5.20
N ALA A 348 0.37 -11.12 -6.28
CA ALA A 348 1.73 -11.64 -6.39
C ALA A 348 2.76 -10.52 -6.26
N LEU A 349 2.54 -9.37 -6.93
CA LEU A 349 3.42 -8.20 -6.83
C LEU A 349 3.39 -7.57 -5.41
N LEU A 350 2.23 -7.50 -4.76
CA LEU A 350 2.08 -7.00 -3.40
C LEU A 350 2.93 -7.79 -2.41
N TYR A 351 2.77 -9.11 -2.39
CA TYR A 351 3.48 -9.92 -1.41
C TYR A 351 4.96 -10.10 -1.73
N GLU A 352 5.35 -10.07 -2.99
CA GLU A 352 6.79 -10.01 -3.35
C GLU A 352 7.44 -8.71 -2.85
N THR A 353 6.78 -7.57 -3.07
CA THR A 353 7.24 -6.27 -2.58
C THR A 353 7.31 -6.25 -1.06
N THR A 354 6.28 -6.78 -0.38
CA THR A 354 6.21 -6.84 1.09
C THR A 354 7.35 -7.67 1.66
N ARG A 355 7.68 -8.82 1.04
CA ARG A 355 8.82 -9.65 1.46
C ARG A 355 10.16 -8.91 1.36
N PHE A 356 10.35 -8.10 0.32
CA PHE A 356 11.56 -7.28 0.21
C PHE A 356 11.63 -6.22 1.31
N VAL A 357 10.49 -5.58 1.60
CA VAL A 357 10.39 -4.60 2.70
C VAL A 357 10.68 -5.26 4.04
N ASP A 358 10.10 -6.43 4.33
CA ASP A 358 10.31 -7.16 5.58
C ASP A 358 11.79 -7.47 5.84
N VAL A 359 12.51 -7.95 4.83
CA VAL A 359 13.92 -8.31 5.00
C VAL A 359 14.77 -7.09 5.30
N TYR A 360 14.64 -6.00 4.52
CA TYR A 360 15.49 -4.84 4.78
C TYR A 360 15.16 -4.16 6.10
N LYS A 361 13.87 -4.02 6.45
CA LYS A 361 13.45 -3.44 7.75
C LYS A 361 13.91 -4.28 8.94
N ALA A 362 13.91 -5.60 8.82
CA ALA A 362 14.44 -6.47 9.87
C ALA A 362 15.95 -6.21 10.09
N TYR A 363 16.73 -6.01 9.02
CA TYR A 363 18.13 -5.62 9.14
C TYR A 363 18.32 -4.22 9.74
N GLU A 364 17.47 -3.26 9.44
CA GLU A 364 17.48 -1.93 10.11
C GLU A 364 17.27 -2.08 11.62
N GLY A 365 16.30 -2.89 12.02
CA GLY A 365 16.07 -3.20 13.43
C GLY A 365 17.26 -3.87 14.12
N ILE A 366 17.96 -4.77 13.44
CA ILE A 366 19.18 -5.41 13.95
C ILE A 366 20.33 -4.40 14.05
N GLU A 367 20.51 -3.53 13.03
CA GLU A 367 21.58 -2.51 13.03
C GLU A 367 21.43 -1.50 14.17
N ALA A 368 20.22 -1.23 14.63
CA ALA A 368 19.95 -0.41 15.80
C ALA A 368 20.50 -1.02 17.12
N THR A 369 20.67 -2.35 17.17
CA THR A 369 21.16 -3.07 18.37
C THR A 369 22.61 -3.52 18.28
N ARG A 370 23.09 -3.84 17.06
CA ARG A 370 24.47 -4.26 16.79
C ARG A 370 24.89 -3.96 15.36
N LYS A 371 26.17 -3.91 15.11
CA LYS A 371 26.71 -3.80 13.74
C LYS A 371 26.36 -5.04 12.91
N LEU A 372 25.92 -4.83 11.68
CA LEU A 372 25.74 -5.89 10.70
C LEU A 372 27.08 -6.45 10.22
N THR A 373 27.15 -7.73 9.94
CA THR A 373 28.29 -8.37 9.26
C THR A 373 28.40 -7.88 7.81
N SER A 374 29.48 -8.21 7.12
CA SER A 374 29.66 -7.84 5.71
C SER A 374 28.60 -8.49 4.80
N GLU A 375 28.24 -9.74 5.09
CA GLU A 375 27.21 -10.50 4.38
C GLU A 375 25.81 -9.91 4.62
N GLU A 376 25.46 -9.65 5.90
CA GLU A 376 24.21 -9.00 6.27
C GLU A 376 24.06 -7.61 5.63
N LYS A 377 25.15 -6.83 5.53
CA LYS A 377 25.13 -5.53 4.85
C LYS A 377 24.91 -5.63 3.34
N ALA A 378 25.47 -6.65 2.70
CA ALA A 378 25.26 -6.87 1.27
C ALA A 378 23.80 -7.24 1.02
N ASP A 379 23.27 -8.15 1.81
CA ASP A 379 21.88 -8.60 1.75
C ASP A 379 20.90 -7.46 2.05
N TYR A 380 21.12 -6.70 3.12
CA TYR A 380 20.35 -5.49 3.45
C TYR A 380 20.24 -4.52 2.27
N LYS A 381 21.37 -4.19 1.63
CA LYS A 381 21.42 -3.27 0.48
C LYS A 381 20.66 -3.81 -0.74
N ASP A 382 20.75 -5.12 -0.98
CA ASP A 382 20.05 -5.75 -2.10
C ASP A 382 18.53 -5.72 -1.88
N PHE A 383 18.04 -6.09 -0.71
CA PHE A 383 16.62 -6.05 -0.40
C PHE A 383 16.07 -4.62 -0.31
N GLN A 384 16.83 -3.66 0.21
CA GLN A 384 16.45 -2.25 0.20
C GLN A 384 16.29 -1.73 -1.23
N ARG A 385 17.26 -2.04 -2.12
CA ARG A 385 17.18 -1.67 -3.54
C ARG A 385 15.96 -2.29 -4.24
N LEU A 386 15.62 -3.54 -3.92
CA LEU A 386 14.44 -4.22 -4.46
C LEU A 386 13.15 -3.59 -3.93
N ALA A 387 13.06 -3.30 -2.64
CA ALA A 387 11.92 -2.62 -2.05
C ALA A 387 11.71 -1.23 -2.69
N ASP A 388 12.78 -0.44 -2.86
CA ASP A 388 12.74 0.87 -3.52
C ASP A 388 12.27 0.79 -4.98
N ALA A 389 12.64 -0.28 -5.69
CA ALA A 389 12.24 -0.48 -7.08
C ALA A 389 10.78 -0.94 -7.20
N PHE A 390 10.34 -1.86 -6.33
CA PHE A 390 9.06 -2.52 -6.46
C PHE A 390 7.90 -1.72 -5.85
N THR A 391 8.13 -0.94 -4.80
CA THR A 391 7.07 -0.15 -4.13
C THR A 391 6.35 0.81 -5.09
N PRO A 392 7.00 1.65 -5.90
CA PRO A 392 6.30 2.51 -6.86
C PRO A 392 5.61 1.71 -7.97
N MET A 393 6.20 0.62 -8.45
CA MET A 393 5.60 -0.28 -9.44
C MET A 393 4.32 -0.91 -8.87
N LEU A 394 4.37 -1.44 -7.65
CA LEU A 394 3.23 -2.01 -6.95
C LEU A 394 2.09 -1.00 -6.86
N LYS A 395 2.36 0.18 -6.30
CA LYS A 395 1.33 1.21 -6.10
C LYS A 395 0.68 1.61 -7.42
N MET A 396 1.45 1.76 -8.49
CA MET A 396 0.93 2.10 -9.81
C MET A 396 0.02 1.00 -10.36
N PHE A 397 0.53 -0.23 -10.50
CA PHE A 397 -0.22 -1.31 -11.14
C PHE A 397 -1.45 -1.74 -10.33
N SER A 398 -1.30 -1.96 -9.02
CA SER A 398 -2.41 -2.42 -8.19
C SER A 398 -3.56 -1.41 -8.17
N SER A 399 -3.26 -0.11 -8.06
CA SER A 399 -4.29 0.93 -8.06
C SER A 399 -4.99 1.11 -9.41
N GLU A 400 -4.27 1.00 -10.52
CA GLU A 400 -4.85 1.04 -11.87
C GLU A 400 -5.75 -0.20 -12.10
N TYR A 401 -5.30 -1.39 -11.71
CA TYR A 401 -6.08 -2.62 -11.84
C TYR A 401 -7.29 -2.64 -10.91
N ALA A 402 -7.19 -2.08 -9.71
CA ALA A 402 -8.35 -1.91 -8.83
C ALA A 402 -9.44 -1.05 -9.48
N ASN A 403 -9.06 0.06 -10.12
CA ASN A 403 -10.00 0.90 -10.87
C ASN A 403 -10.62 0.15 -12.06
N GLN A 404 -9.84 -0.62 -12.81
CA GLN A 404 -10.35 -1.41 -13.94
C GLN A 404 -11.31 -2.51 -13.46
N ASN A 405 -10.94 -3.26 -12.41
CA ASN A 405 -11.79 -4.30 -11.85
C ASN A 405 -13.10 -3.74 -11.28
N ALA A 406 -13.04 -2.58 -10.62
CA ALA A 406 -14.24 -1.91 -10.11
C ALA A 406 -15.15 -1.42 -11.25
N TYR A 407 -14.57 -0.90 -12.33
CA TYR A 407 -15.30 -0.54 -13.55
C TYR A 407 -15.96 -1.77 -14.19
N ASP A 408 -15.21 -2.86 -14.36
CA ASP A 408 -15.70 -4.10 -14.96
C ASP A 408 -16.79 -4.75 -14.09
N SER A 409 -16.72 -4.63 -12.77
CA SER A 409 -17.76 -5.10 -11.86
C SER A 409 -19.10 -4.41 -12.14
N ILE A 410 -19.12 -3.08 -12.28
CA ILE A 410 -20.34 -2.34 -12.70
C ILE A 410 -20.81 -2.82 -14.08
N GLN A 411 -19.89 -3.01 -15.01
CA GLN A 411 -20.20 -3.43 -16.36
C GLN A 411 -20.87 -4.81 -16.39
N VAL A 412 -20.39 -5.76 -15.58
CA VAL A 412 -21.01 -7.10 -15.43
C VAL A 412 -22.43 -7.01 -14.85
N HIS A 413 -22.67 -6.11 -13.90
CA HIS A 413 -24.00 -5.87 -13.32
C HIS A 413 -24.95 -5.16 -14.30
N GLY A 414 -24.44 -4.48 -15.33
CA GLY A 414 -25.24 -3.68 -16.25
C GLY A 414 -25.98 -2.55 -15.54
N GLY A 415 -27.25 -2.32 -15.87
CA GLY A 415 -28.06 -1.26 -15.23
C GLY A 415 -28.17 -1.39 -13.71
N SER A 416 -28.18 -2.60 -13.17
CA SER A 416 -28.19 -2.85 -11.73
C SER A 416 -26.94 -2.30 -11.05
N GLY A 417 -25.77 -2.38 -11.68
CA GLY A 417 -24.51 -1.89 -11.12
C GLY A 417 -24.43 -0.37 -11.01
N PHE A 418 -25.33 0.35 -11.65
CA PHE A 418 -25.42 1.81 -11.55
C PHE A 418 -26.33 2.27 -10.38
N MET A 419 -27.03 1.33 -9.76
CA MET A 419 -27.92 1.59 -8.62
C MET A 419 -27.21 1.35 -7.31
N LYS A 420 -27.53 2.13 -6.28
CA LYS A 420 -26.96 2.03 -4.94
C LYS A 420 -27.37 0.77 -4.16
N ASP A 421 -28.29 -0.01 -4.72
CA ASP A 421 -28.71 -1.29 -4.14
C ASP A 421 -27.60 -2.40 -4.25
N TYR A 422 -26.54 -2.14 -5.01
CA TYR A 422 -25.42 -3.05 -5.25
C TYR A 422 -24.09 -2.43 -4.82
N ALA A 423 -23.29 -3.18 -4.09
CA ALA A 423 -22.03 -2.71 -3.53
C ALA A 423 -21.00 -2.27 -4.60
N CYS A 424 -21.10 -2.78 -5.83
CA CYS A 424 -20.15 -2.47 -6.91
C CYS A 424 -20.06 -0.97 -7.23
N GLU A 425 -21.14 -0.19 -7.07
CA GLU A 425 -21.10 1.27 -7.30
C GLU A 425 -20.24 1.98 -6.23
N ARG A 426 -20.37 1.57 -4.95
CA ARG A 426 -19.55 2.09 -3.85
C ARG A 426 -18.08 1.69 -4.05
N ILE A 427 -17.82 0.44 -4.37
CA ILE A 427 -16.46 -0.08 -4.64
C ILE A 427 -15.80 0.71 -5.77
N TYR A 428 -16.54 1.05 -6.84
CA TYR A 428 -16.02 1.87 -7.94
C TYR A 428 -15.67 3.30 -7.49
N ARG A 429 -16.51 3.94 -6.68
CA ARG A 429 -16.21 5.27 -6.13
C ARG A 429 -15.00 5.24 -5.20
N ASP A 430 -14.88 4.21 -4.38
CA ASP A 430 -13.76 4.02 -3.46
C ASP A 430 -12.44 3.74 -4.20
N ALA A 431 -12.48 2.95 -5.27
CA ALA A 431 -11.31 2.64 -6.07
C ALA A 431 -10.65 3.88 -6.69
N ARG A 432 -11.44 4.93 -6.98
CA ARG A 432 -10.92 6.06 -7.78
C ARG A 432 -9.77 6.81 -7.11
N ILE A 433 -9.76 6.91 -5.79
CA ILE A 433 -8.70 7.63 -5.05
C ILE A 433 -7.34 6.93 -5.12
N LEU A 434 -7.32 5.61 -5.30
CA LEU A 434 -6.12 4.77 -5.21
C LEU A 434 -5.01 5.19 -6.16
N THR A 435 -5.34 5.76 -7.33
CA THR A 435 -4.34 6.26 -8.30
C THR A 435 -3.89 7.69 -8.02
N ILE A 436 -4.45 8.36 -6.99
CA ILE A 436 -4.26 9.78 -6.72
C ILE A 436 -3.42 10.01 -5.46
N TYR A 437 -3.91 9.55 -4.28
CA TYR A 437 -3.23 9.84 -3.01
C TYR A 437 -1.96 9.00 -2.81
N GLU A 438 -1.14 9.36 -1.82
CA GLU A 438 0.18 8.76 -1.55
C GLU A 438 1.12 8.81 -2.78
N GLY A 439 0.95 9.85 -3.58
CA GLY A 439 1.62 10.07 -4.86
C GLY A 439 0.85 9.47 -6.04
N THR A 440 0.51 10.32 -7.00
CA THR A 440 -0.23 9.90 -8.21
C THR A 440 0.51 8.82 -8.99
N SER A 441 -0.21 8.10 -9.89
CA SER A 441 0.42 7.14 -10.81
C SER A 441 1.61 7.75 -11.57
N GLN A 442 1.52 9.03 -11.96
CA GLN A 442 2.61 9.74 -12.63
C GLN A 442 3.85 9.87 -11.72
N LEU A 443 3.67 10.20 -10.43
CA LEU A 443 4.78 10.27 -9.47
C LEU A 443 5.40 8.89 -9.20
N GLN A 444 4.60 7.81 -9.25
CA GLN A 444 5.15 6.45 -9.18
C GLN A 444 6.03 6.14 -10.39
N VAL A 445 5.64 6.58 -11.59
CA VAL A 445 6.47 6.44 -12.80
C VAL A 445 7.79 7.21 -12.67
N VAL A 446 7.73 8.45 -12.16
CA VAL A 446 8.93 9.28 -11.90
C VAL A 446 9.87 8.58 -10.90
N ALA A 447 9.33 7.94 -9.87
CA ALA A 447 10.13 7.18 -8.92
C ALA A 447 10.70 5.88 -9.54
N ALA A 448 9.93 5.21 -10.40
CA ALA A 448 10.27 3.90 -10.96
C ALA A 448 11.27 3.97 -12.13
N ILE A 449 11.27 5.06 -12.94
CA ILE A 449 12.07 5.12 -14.17
C ILE A 449 13.57 4.96 -13.93
N ARG A 450 14.09 5.40 -12.79
CA ARG A 450 15.49 5.21 -12.43
C ARG A 450 15.87 3.72 -12.35
N HIS A 451 14.94 2.85 -12.00
CA HIS A 451 15.15 1.41 -11.89
C HIS A 451 15.11 0.70 -13.25
N VAL A 452 14.53 1.34 -14.27
CA VAL A 452 14.67 0.96 -15.68
C VAL A 452 16.08 1.31 -16.15
N THR A 453 16.51 2.58 -16.01
CA THR A 453 17.79 3.08 -16.51
C THR A 453 19.01 2.50 -15.80
N THR A 454 18.88 2.10 -14.53
CA THR A 454 19.94 1.40 -13.77
C THR A 454 19.89 -0.12 -13.92
N SER A 455 19.01 -0.64 -14.78
CA SER A 455 18.79 -2.07 -15.01
C SER A 455 18.38 -2.87 -13.77
N SER A 456 17.85 -2.22 -12.71
CA SER A 456 17.41 -2.91 -11.48
C SER A 456 16.28 -3.89 -11.77
N TYR A 457 15.27 -3.47 -12.57
CA TYR A 457 14.19 -4.37 -12.99
C TYR A 457 14.69 -5.50 -13.89
N LEU A 458 15.56 -5.22 -14.85
CA LEU A 458 16.10 -6.24 -15.74
C LEU A 458 16.89 -7.31 -14.98
N LYS A 459 17.70 -6.90 -14.00
CA LYS A 459 18.44 -7.84 -13.12
C LYS A 459 17.48 -8.75 -12.35
N GLN A 460 16.39 -8.19 -11.82
CA GLN A 460 15.41 -8.98 -11.09
C GLN A 460 14.60 -9.90 -12.01
N ILE A 461 14.24 -9.46 -13.21
CA ILE A 461 13.63 -10.32 -14.24
C ILE A 461 14.52 -11.50 -14.56
N ARG A 462 15.83 -11.27 -14.79
CA ARG A 462 16.80 -12.35 -15.05
C ARG A 462 16.96 -13.29 -13.84
N HIS A 463 16.84 -12.77 -12.62
CA HIS A 463 16.80 -13.59 -11.41
C HIS A 463 15.58 -14.52 -11.40
N TYR A 464 14.37 -14.03 -11.73
CA TYR A 464 13.17 -14.87 -11.84
C TYR A 464 13.29 -15.90 -12.98
N GLU A 465 13.84 -15.51 -14.13
CA GLU A 465 14.09 -16.40 -15.28
C GLU A 465 14.98 -17.60 -14.91
N ALA A 466 15.94 -17.38 -14.01
CA ALA A 466 16.88 -18.41 -13.55
C ALA A 466 16.29 -19.36 -12.48
N GLN A 467 15.15 -19.03 -11.89
CA GLN A 467 14.50 -19.91 -10.90
C GLN A 467 13.91 -21.16 -11.55
N HIS A 468 13.69 -22.18 -10.73
CA HIS A 468 12.99 -23.37 -11.18
C HIS A 468 11.55 -23.06 -11.58
N ILE A 469 11.19 -23.43 -12.78
CA ILE A 469 9.82 -23.37 -13.33
C ILE A 469 9.45 -24.75 -13.82
N ASN A 470 8.27 -25.25 -13.47
CA ASN A 470 7.82 -26.57 -13.91
C ASN A 470 7.80 -26.68 -15.44
N PRO A 471 8.22 -27.83 -16.02
CA PRO A 471 8.32 -28.01 -17.47
C PRO A 471 7.00 -27.77 -18.23
N GLU A 472 5.88 -27.96 -17.60
CA GLU A 472 4.56 -27.67 -18.18
C GLU A 472 4.37 -26.20 -18.56
N PHE A 473 5.13 -25.28 -17.94
CA PHE A 473 5.16 -23.84 -18.23
C PHE A 473 6.28 -23.42 -19.20
N ASP A 474 7.03 -24.35 -19.79
CA ASP A 474 8.15 -24.03 -20.70
C ASP A 474 7.73 -23.15 -21.89
N SER A 475 6.52 -23.37 -22.41
CA SER A 475 5.97 -22.52 -23.48
C SER A 475 5.82 -21.07 -23.04
N LEU A 476 5.28 -20.84 -21.85
CA LEU A 476 5.10 -19.50 -21.27
C LEU A 476 6.45 -18.87 -20.95
N ARG A 477 7.38 -19.65 -20.40
CA ARG A 477 8.76 -19.18 -20.11
C ARG A 477 9.48 -18.69 -21.37
N LYS A 478 9.40 -19.41 -22.49
CA LYS A 478 10.00 -18.98 -23.76
C LYS A 478 9.45 -17.64 -24.25
N ARG A 479 8.14 -17.45 -24.11
CA ARG A 479 7.49 -16.17 -24.46
C ARG A 479 8.00 -15.02 -23.55
N LEU A 480 8.14 -15.26 -22.24
CA LEU A 480 8.69 -14.28 -21.31
C LEU A 480 10.13 -13.90 -21.62
N ILE A 481 10.98 -14.86 -21.99
CA ILE A 481 12.36 -14.59 -22.43
C ILE A 481 12.35 -13.66 -23.66
N SER A 482 11.47 -13.91 -24.62
CA SER A 482 11.31 -13.04 -25.80
C SER A 482 10.81 -11.63 -25.42
N MET A 483 9.85 -11.53 -24.48
CA MET A 483 9.38 -10.24 -23.97
C MET A 483 10.49 -9.47 -23.24
N THR A 484 11.31 -10.17 -22.46
CA THR A 484 12.46 -9.58 -21.74
C THR A 484 13.50 -9.03 -22.72
N THR A 485 13.82 -9.77 -23.78
CA THR A 485 14.72 -9.29 -24.84
C THR A 485 14.17 -8.07 -25.56
N LEU A 486 12.85 -8.06 -25.84
CA LEU A 486 12.18 -6.91 -26.45
C LEU A 486 12.23 -5.68 -25.53
N TYR A 487 12.00 -5.86 -24.24
CA TYR A 487 12.11 -4.81 -23.22
C TYR A 487 13.52 -4.22 -23.17
N GLU A 488 14.55 -5.08 -23.07
CA GLU A 488 15.96 -4.68 -23.01
C GLU A 488 16.36 -3.84 -24.23
N ASN A 489 16.01 -4.29 -25.44
CA ASN A 489 16.26 -3.57 -26.68
C ASN A 489 15.51 -2.21 -26.73
N THR A 490 14.29 -2.18 -26.18
CA THR A 490 13.48 -0.95 -26.15
C THR A 490 14.06 0.08 -25.18
N VAL A 491 14.50 -0.36 -24.00
CA VAL A 491 15.21 0.50 -23.02
C VAL A 491 16.48 1.08 -23.64
N THR A 492 17.29 0.25 -24.27
CA THR A 492 18.54 0.66 -24.95
C THR A 492 18.25 1.75 -25.99
N ARG A 493 17.25 1.53 -26.84
CA ARG A 493 16.84 2.51 -27.87
C ARG A 493 16.51 3.89 -27.27
N VAL A 494 15.75 3.94 -26.16
CA VAL A 494 15.36 5.20 -25.53
C VAL A 494 16.55 5.88 -24.85
N THR A 495 17.38 5.11 -24.14
CA THR A 495 18.51 5.67 -23.38
C THR A 495 19.65 6.15 -24.27
N GLU A 496 19.88 5.52 -25.44
CA GLU A 496 20.89 5.92 -26.43
C GLU A 496 20.61 7.29 -27.05
N THR A 497 19.36 7.75 -27.04
CA THR A 497 19.04 9.11 -27.52
C THR A 497 19.67 10.20 -26.65
N LYS A 498 20.01 9.90 -25.40
CA LYS A 498 20.52 10.86 -24.39
C LYS A 498 19.63 12.10 -24.23
N ASN A 499 18.35 11.99 -24.59
CA ASN A 499 17.35 13.05 -24.47
C ASN A 499 16.48 12.78 -23.23
N GLN A 500 16.63 13.63 -22.20
CA GLN A 500 15.92 13.45 -20.93
C GLN A 500 14.40 13.63 -21.09
N GLU A 501 13.97 14.62 -21.87
CA GLU A 501 12.54 14.87 -22.11
C GLU A 501 11.89 13.68 -22.83
N TYR A 502 12.59 13.09 -23.79
CA TYR A 502 12.12 11.89 -24.47
C TYR A 502 12.06 10.68 -23.53
N LEU A 503 13.07 10.49 -22.67
CA LEU A 503 13.06 9.45 -21.65
C LEU A 503 11.85 9.62 -20.71
N ASP A 504 11.61 10.84 -20.22
CA ASP A 504 10.49 11.14 -19.32
C ASP A 504 9.14 10.91 -20.03
N PHE A 505 9.03 11.27 -21.29
CA PHE A 505 7.83 11.02 -22.11
C PHE A 505 7.55 9.52 -22.33
N GLN A 506 8.58 8.70 -22.45
CA GLN A 506 8.44 7.24 -22.62
C GLN A 506 8.44 6.48 -21.28
N ALA A 507 8.71 7.15 -20.16
CA ALA A 507 8.96 6.51 -18.88
C ALA A 507 7.84 5.54 -18.44
N ARG A 508 6.57 5.98 -18.57
CA ARG A 508 5.43 5.13 -18.22
C ARG A 508 5.43 3.81 -19.00
N ARG A 509 5.67 3.87 -20.31
CA ARG A 509 5.68 2.69 -21.18
C ARG A 509 6.78 1.71 -20.80
N LEU A 510 7.97 2.21 -20.50
CA LEU A 510 9.10 1.38 -20.09
C LEU A 510 8.85 0.72 -18.72
N VAL A 511 8.27 1.44 -17.77
CA VAL A 511 7.89 0.90 -16.45
C VAL A 511 6.78 -0.14 -16.59
N GLU A 512 5.77 0.11 -17.42
CA GLU A 512 4.69 -0.85 -17.69
C GLU A 512 5.21 -2.13 -18.34
N MET A 513 6.13 -2.03 -19.32
CA MET A 513 6.77 -3.22 -19.90
C MET A 513 7.48 -4.07 -18.84
N ALA A 514 8.29 -3.45 -17.96
CA ALA A 514 8.97 -4.16 -16.88
C ALA A 514 7.96 -4.83 -15.92
N GLY A 515 6.92 -4.11 -15.51
CA GLY A 515 5.92 -4.62 -14.57
C GLY A 515 5.09 -5.78 -15.13
N HIS A 516 4.70 -5.71 -16.40
CA HIS A 516 4.00 -6.82 -17.07
C HIS A 516 4.85 -8.09 -17.09
N ILE A 517 6.14 -7.98 -17.38
CA ILE A 517 7.08 -9.11 -17.39
C ILE A 517 7.26 -9.65 -15.97
N ILE A 518 7.48 -8.79 -14.99
CA ILE A 518 7.67 -9.17 -13.57
C ILE A 518 6.45 -9.92 -13.05
N MET A 519 5.24 -9.35 -13.20
CA MET A 519 4.01 -9.99 -12.72
C MET A 519 3.74 -11.32 -13.42
N SER A 520 4.06 -11.45 -14.70
CA SER A 520 3.94 -12.73 -15.41
C SER A 520 4.91 -13.78 -14.87
N TYR A 521 6.16 -13.41 -14.54
CA TYR A 521 7.08 -14.33 -13.86
C TYR A 521 6.59 -14.72 -12.48
N LEU A 522 6.12 -13.77 -11.67
CA LEU A 522 5.61 -14.04 -10.33
C LEU A 522 4.43 -15.04 -10.37
N LEU A 523 3.49 -14.86 -11.29
CA LEU A 523 2.37 -15.79 -11.45
C LEU A 523 2.80 -17.20 -11.88
N ILE A 524 3.80 -17.33 -12.77
CA ILE A 524 4.32 -18.65 -13.17
C ILE A 524 5.10 -19.30 -12.03
N LEU A 525 5.83 -18.53 -11.24
CA LEU A 525 6.52 -19.02 -10.05
C LEU A 525 5.53 -19.44 -8.96
N ASP A 526 4.44 -18.69 -8.78
CA ASP A 526 3.35 -19.07 -7.88
C ASP A 526 2.68 -20.36 -8.37
N ALA A 527 2.34 -20.46 -9.66
CA ALA A 527 1.77 -21.68 -10.25
C ALA A 527 2.73 -22.89 -10.18
N THR A 528 4.06 -22.65 -10.20
CA THR A 528 5.06 -23.72 -10.02
C THR A 528 5.10 -24.25 -8.60
N ARG A 529 4.88 -23.38 -7.59
CA ARG A 529 4.89 -23.75 -6.15
C ARG A 529 3.54 -24.26 -5.65
N ASP A 530 2.48 -23.87 -6.35
CA ASP A 530 1.11 -24.22 -5.98
C ASP A 530 0.79 -25.68 -6.29
N LYS A 531 0.28 -26.42 -5.30
CA LYS A 531 -0.11 -27.82 -5.44
C LYS A 531 -1.58 -28.01 -5.84
N ASP A 532 -2.38 -26.96 -5.71
CA ASP A 532 -3.84 -26.98 -5.88
C ASP A 532 -4.28 -26.37 -7.21
N ASP A 533 -3.35 -26.04 -8.09
CA ASP A 533 -3.55 -25.48 -9.44
C ASP A 533 -4.37 -24.16 -9.47
N MET A 534 -4.26 -23.36 -8.41
CA MET A 534 -5.01 -22.11 -8.26
C MET A 534 -4.58 -21.02 -9.24
N PHE A 535 -3.28 -20.96 -9.59
CA PHE A 535 -2.70 -19.83 -10.32
C PHE A 535 -2.47 -20.09 -11.81
N ARG A 536 -2.57 -21.34 -12.29
CA ARG A 536 -2.34 -21.70 -13.70
C ARG A 536 -3.12 -20.83 -14.67
N LYS A 537 -4.44 -20.76 -14.49
CA LYS A 537 -5.32 -19.99 -15.40
C LYS A 537 -4.97 -18.51 -15.40
N SER A 538 -4.72 -17.95 -14.22
CA SER A 538 -4.33 -16.55 -14.09
C SER A 538 -2.98 -16.27 -14.75
N ALA A 539 -2.00 -17.18 -14.63
CA ALA A 539 -0.71 -17.06 -15.28
C ALA A 539 -0.82 -17.06 -16.81
N GLU A 540 -1.60 -17.98 -17.37
CA GLU A 540 -1.84 -18.08 -18.83
C GLU A 540 -2.57 -16.83 -19.36
N ILE A 541 -3.67 -16.44 -18.73
CA ILE A 541 -4.49 -15.29 -19.14
C ILE A 541 -3.71 -13.99 -19.02
N TYR A 542 -3.03 -13.80 -17.88
CA TYR A 542 -2.26 -12.60 -17.66
C TYR A 542 -1.09 -12.47 -18.63
N LEU A 543 -0.35 -13.55 -18.91
CA LEU A 543 0.75 -13.53 -19.86
C LEU A 543 0.27 -13.22 -21.28
N ASN A 544 -0.89 -13.76 -21.71
CA ASN A 544 -1.48 -13.43 -23.01
C ASN A 544 -1.75 -11.92 -23.13
N PHE A 545 -2.31 -11.32 -22.10
CA PHE A 545 -2.55 -9.87 -21.99
C PHE A 545 -1.22 -9.09 -21.96
N ALA A 546 -0.31 -9.47 -21.07
CA ALA A 546 0.96 -8.80 -20.86
C ALA A 546 1.85 -8.75 -22.12
N GLU A 547 1.88 -9.85 -22.89
CA GLU A 547 2.65 -9.90 -24.14
C GLU A 547 2.13 -8.88 -25.16
N VAL A 548 0.82 -8.73 -25.29
CA VAL A 548 0.21 -7.72 -26.18
C VAL A 548 0.59 -6.32 -25.73
N GLU A 549 0.50 -6.03 -24.42
CA GLU A 549 0.85 -4.72 -23.87
C GLU A 549 2.34 -4.39 -24.06
N VAL A 550 3.23 -5.32 -23.79
CA VAL A 550 4.68 -5.16 -23.98
C VAL A 550 4.99 -4.86 -25.45
N ARG A 551 4.39 -5.61 -26.39
CA ARG A 551 4.56 -5.39 -27.84
C ARG A 551 3.96 -4.06 -28.28
N ARG A 552 2.82 -3.65 -27.75
CA ARG A 552 2.18 -2.36 -28.02
C ARG A 552 3.09 -1.22 -27.65
N HIS A 553 3.67 -1.24 -26.44
CA HIS A 553 4.59 -0.21 -25.97
C HIS A 553 5.88 -0.17 -26.78
N ALA A 554 6.50 -1.31 -27.04
CA ALA A 554 7.70 -1.40 -27.87
C ALA A 554 7.45 -0.88 -29.29
N THR A 555 6.30 -1.21 -29.90
CA THR A 555 5.91 -0.74 -31.23
C THR A 555 5.71 0.77 -31.26
N TYR A 556 5.05 1.33 -30.23
CA TYR A 556 4.86 2.77 -30.11
C TYR A 556 6.20 3.49 -30.03
N ILE A 557 7.09 3.06 -29.12
CA ILE A 557 8.43 3.64 -28.94
C ILE A 557 9.27 3.54 -30.22
N LYS A 558 9.19 2.39 -30.91
CA LYS A 558 9.92 2.19 -32.18
C LYS A 558 9.51 3.15 -33.29
N LYS A 559 8.21 3.51 -33.33
CA LYS A 559 7.64 4.39 -34.38
C LYS A 559 7.66 5.87 -34.01
N PHE A 560 8.07 6.21 -32.80
CA PHE A 560 8.03 7.57 -32.28
C PHE A 560 9.43 8.19 -32.30
N GLU A 561 9.59 9.30 -33.04
CA GLU A 561 10.84 10.04 -33.04
C GLU A 561 10.90 11.04 -31.89
N ALA A 562 12.09 11.27 -31.32
CA ALA A 562 12.26 12.10 -30.13
C ALA A 562 11.76 13.55 -30.35
N GLU A 563 11.93 14.08 -31.56
CA GLU A 563 11.49 15.41 -31.97
C GLU A 563 9.96 15.55 -32.00
N SER A 564 9.23 14.44 -32.09
CA SER A 564 7.77 14.45 -32.13
C SER A 564 7.12 14.71 -30.76
N VAL A 565 7.89 14.80 -29.67
CA VAL A 565 7.38 15.14 -28.33
C VAL A 565 6.65 16.48 -28.32
N ASP A 566 7.12 17.45 -29.12
CA ASP A 566 6.52 18.79 -29.21
C ASP A 566 5.05 18.79 -29.66
N ILE A 567 4.62 17.78 -30.42
CA ILE A 567 3.22 17.65 -30.86
C ILE A 567 2.27 17.47 -29.66
N TYR A 568 2.77 16.95 -28.57
CA TYR A 568 1.97 16.68 -27.35
C TYR A 568 1.93 17.86 -26.38
N LYS A 569 2.73 18.92 -26.63
CA LYS A 569 2.71 20.11 -25.80
C LYS A 569 1.48 20.94 -26.15
N VAL A 570 0.51 20.97 -25.22
CA VAL A 570 -0.65 21.85 -25.36
C VAL A 570 -0.18 23.29 -25.11
N GLN A 571 -0.49 24.20 -26.04
CA GLN A 571 -0.14 25.62 -25.94
C GLN A 571 -1.00 26.32 -24.89
#